data_dc9d9eadc08fe1a0c8baa796b67c67c0
#
_entry.id   dc9d9eadc08fe1a0c8baa796b67c67c0
#
_cell.length_a   1.000
_cell.length_b   1.000
_cell.length_c   1.000
_cell.angle_alpha   90.00
_cell.angle_beta   90.00
_cell.angle_gamma   90.00
#
_symmetry.space_group_name_H-M   'P 1'
#
loop_
_entity.id
_entity.type
_entity.pdbx_description
1 polymer ?
#
loop_
_entity_poly.entity_id
_entity_poly.type
_entity_poly.pdbx_seq_one_letter_code
_entity_poly.pdbx_strand_id
1 'polypeptide(L)'
;MSALLEQVFTPDVRALRDALHTHRVFDAIRDMDSLRAFMEVHIYAVWDFMSLAKRLQRDLTCVELPWMPPPDIEAAHLINEIILGEETDTGPDGHPISHMDLYIAAMREVGADTRPFLQFLSLVRERVPVENALGRVGAPTCVIDFVTHTLRVAIGERTLVVMANFFYGRENVIPGMFQRLLSSWGLDRLQAPSFVYYLDRHIELDGDAHGPAAEAIIDRALQREPELVDAVRKAAIASLSARRQLWDGTEKLLSRLSRSARRIHA
;
A
#
# COMPACT_ATOMS: atom_id res chain seq x y z
N MET A 1 1.92 2.32 -25.45
CA MET A 1 1.03 1.37 -24.72
C MET A 1 0.53 0.35 -25.74
N SER A 2 0.65 -0.94 -25.46
CA SER A 2 0.16 -1.98 -26.38
C SER A 2 -1.37 -2.06 -26.40
N ALA A 3 -1.94 -2.70 -27.44
CA ALA A 3 -3.39 -2.91 -27.55
C ALA A 3 -3.96 -3.73 -26.36
N LEU A 4 -3.17 -4.60 -25.73
CA LEU A 4 -3.56 -5.37 -24.53
C LEU A 4 -3.63 -4.48 -23.30
N LEU A 5 -2.64 -3.62 -23.08
CA LEU A 5 -2.67 -2.65 -21.98
C LEU A 5 -3.80 -1.62 -22.13
N GLU A 6 -4.13 -1.20 -23.35
CA GLU A 6 -5.29 -0.32 -23.59
C GLU A 6 -6.62 -0.96 -23.15
N GLN A 7 -6.73 -2.28 -23.29
CA GLN A 7 -7.90 -3.03 -22.78
C GLN A 7 -7.92 -3.16 -21.26
N VAL A 8 -6.78 -3.04 -20.58
CA VAL A 8 -6.71 -2.97 -19.11
C VAL A 8 -7.03 -1.56 -18.62
N PHE A 9 -6.41 -0.54 -19.21
CA PHE A 9 -6.58 0.87 -18.84
C PHE A 9 -7.82 1.52 -19.46
N THR A 10 -8.96 0.93 -19.23
CA THR A 10 -10.26 1.47 -19.64
C THR A 10 -10.57 2.80 -18.93
N PRO A 11 -11.53 3.62 -19.43
CA PRO A 11 -11.89 4.88 -18.79
C PRO A 11 -12.30 4.76 -17.32
N ASP A 12 -12.94 3.67 -16.93
CA ASP A 12 -13.33 3.37 -15.55
C ASP A 12 -12.13 3.08 -14.64
N VAL A 13 -11.10 2.36 -15.11
CA VAL A 13 -9.84 2.16 -14.36
C VAL A 13 -9.14 3.50 -14.12
N ARG A 14 -9.05 4.36 -15.15
CA ARG A 14 -8.45 5.69 -15.02
C ARG A 14 -9.23 6.56 -14.05
N ALA A 15 -10.57 6.60 -14.17
CA ALA A 15 -11.42 7.37 -13.27
C ALA A 15 -11.29 6.94 -11.80
N LEU A 16 -11.18 5.63 -11.53
CA LEU A 16 -10.93 5.12 -10.18
C LEU A 16 -9.57 5.56 -9.64
N ARG A 17 -8.51 5.49 -10.46
CA ARG A 17 -7.17 5.95 -10.06
C ARG A 17 -7.18 7.46 -9.75
N ASP A 18 -7.75 8.27 -10.63
CA ASP A 18 -7.81 9.72 -10.45
C ASP A 18 -8.65 10.12 -9.21
N ALA A 19 -9.71 9.36 -8.91
CA ALA A 19 -10.51 9.54 -7.71
C ALA A 19 -9.72 9.24 -6.41
N LEU A 20 -8.70 8.37 -6.45
CA LEU A 20 -7.82 8.14 -5.31
C LEU A 20 -6.88 9.33 -5.08
N HIS A 21 -6.28 9.91 -6.14
CA HIS A 21 -5.38 11.05 -6.03
C HIS A 21 -6.07 12.31 -5.48
N THR A 22 -7.39 12.44 -5.69
CA THR A 22 -8.19 13.59 -5.22
C THR A 22 -9.09 13.26 -4.03
N HIS A 23 -8.83 12.15 -3.35
CA HIS A 23 -9.72 11.68 -2.28
C HIS A 23 -9.74 12.61 -1.07
N ARG A 24 -10.95 12.86 -0.53
CA ARG A 24 -11.18 13.80 0.59
C ARG A 24 -10.53 13.38 1.91
N VAL A 25 -10.07 12.14 2.05
CA VAL A 25 -9.35 11.68 3.25
C VAL A 25 -8.15 12.57 3.55
N PHE A 26 -7.43 13.05 2.52
CA PHE A 26 -6.26 13.91 2.68
C PHE A 26 -6.64 15.30 3.22
N ASP A 27 -7.80 15.83 2.82
CA ASP A 27 -8.33 17.09 3.33
C ASP A 27 -8.88 16.97 4.77
N ALA A 28 -9.08 15.75 5.25
CA ALA A 28 -9.52 15.47 6.63
C ALA A 28 -8.36 15.40 7.64
N ILE A 29 -7.11 15.30 7.18
CA ILE A 29 -5.90 15.32 8.01
C ILE A 29 -5.49 16.79 8.18
N ARG A 30 -5.93 17.43 9.29
CA ARG A 30 -5.80 18.88 9.50
C ARG A 30 -4.99 19.26 10.73
N ASP A 31 -4.75 18.31 11.60
CA ASP A 31 -4.08 18.49 12.88
C ASP A 31 -3.41 17.17 13.30
N MET A 32 -2.65 17.24 14.37
CA MET A 32 -1.90 16.10 14.88
C MET A 32 -2.80 14.94 15.31
N ASP A 33 -3.99 15.20 15.81
CA ASP A 33 -4.92 14.14 16.24
C ASP A 33 -5.49 13.38 15.03
N SER A 34 -5.85 14.08 13.96
CA SER A 34 -6.29 13.45 12.70
C SER A 34 -5.15 12.71 12.00
N LEU A 35 -3.89 13.19 12.10
CA LEU A 35 -2.73 12.47 11.60
C LEU A 35 -2.52 11.16 12.36
N ARG A 36 -2.53 11.18 13.69
CA ARG A 36 -2.42 9.97 14.54
C ARG A 36 -3.45 8.93 14.15
N ALA A 37 -4.72 9.34 14.08
CA ALA A 37 -5.81 8.44 13.71
C ALA A 37 -5.70 7.91 12.27
N PHE A 38 -5.19 8.71 11.33
CA PHE A 38 -4.88 8.26 9.98
C PHE A 38 -3.79 7.17 10.00
N MET A 39 -2.67 7.42 10.70
CA MET A 39 -1.55 6.48 10.78
C MET A 39 -1.95 5.16 11.45
N GLU A 40 -2.80 5.20 12.48
CA GLU A 40 -3.33 4.01 13.17
C GLU A 40 -4.18 3.11 12.27
N VAL A 41 -4.81 3.68 11.25
CA VAL A 41 -5.54 2.93 10.20
C VAL A 41 -4.61 2.50 9.07
N HIS A 42 -3.75 3.40 8.60
CA HIS A 42 -2.92 3.18 7.41
C HIS A 42 -1.82 2.13 7.61
N ILE A 43 -1.33 1.95 8.85
CA ILE A 43 -0.26 0.99 9.16
C ILE A 43 -0.58 -0.45 8.70
N TYR A 44 -1.85 -0.85 8.72
CA TYR A 44 -2.27 -2.17 8.24
C TYR A 44 -2.10 -2.29 6.72
N ALA A 45 -2.28 -1.19 5.98
CA ALA A 45 -2.03 -1.14 4.54
C ALA A 45 -0.53 -1.08 4.20
N VAL A 46 0.31 -0.55 5.07
CA VAL A 46 1.78 -0.65 4.97
C VAL A 46 2.22 -2.10 5.17
N TRP A 47 1.63 -2.80 6.14
CA TRP A 47 1.96 -4.19 6.43
C TRP A 47 1.49 -5.16 5.33
N ASP A 48 0.25 -5.05 4.87
CA ASP A 48 -0.33 -6.02 3.94
C ASP A 48 0.27 -5.94 2.53
N PHE A 49 0.81 -4.77 2.16
CA PHE A 49 1.57 -4.53 0.93
C PHE A 49 2.66 -5.59 0.73
N MET A 50 3.42 -5.89 1.78
CA MET A 50 4.50 -6.87 1.74
C MET A 50 4.02 -8.28 1.40
N SER A 51 2.75 -8.63 1.66
CA SER A 51 2.21 -9.93 1.26
C SER A 51 2.12 -10.08 -0.26
N LEU A 52 1.76 -9.01 -0.98
CA LEU A 52 1.79 -8.99 -2.45
C LEU A 52 3.23 -8.99 -2.98
N ALA A 53 4.09 -8.14 -2.43
CA ALA A 53 5.50 -8.03 -2.83
C ALA A 53 6.25 -9.36 -2.65
N LYS A 54 6.11 -10.02 -1.50
CA LYS A 54 6.74 -11.32 -1.22
C LYS A 54 6.14 -12.45 -2.08
N ARG A 55 4.84 -12.38 -2.40
CA ARG A 55 4.24 -13.30 -3.37
C ARG A 55 4.89 -13.12 -4.75
N LEU A 56 5.04 -11.89 -5.22
CA LEU A 56 5.68 -11.61 -6.51
C LEU A 56 7.17 -11.95 -6.50
N GLN A 57 7.90 -11.70 -5.41
CA GLN A 57 9.29 -12.15 -5.28
C GLN A 57 9.40 -13.66 -5.45
N ARG A 58 8.55 -14.44 -4.79
CA ARG A 58 8.51 -15.90 -4.94
C ARG A 58 8.22 -16.34 -6.36
N ASP A 59 7.29 -15.69 -7.04
CA ASP A 59 6.80 -16.13 -8.36
C ASP A 59 7.70 -15.65 -9.51
N LEU A 60 8.36 -14.47 -9.37
CA LEU A 60 9.17 -13.84 -10.43
C LEU A 60 10.67 -14.12 -10.29
N THR A 61 11.09 -14.65 -9.14
CA THR A 61 12.47 -15.03 -8.86
C THR A 61 12.56 -16.53 -8.54
N CYS A 62 13.70 -17.00 -8.08
CA CYS A 62 13.85 -18.37 -7.57
C CYS A 62 14.31 -18.31 -6.10
N VAL A 63 13.42 -18.69 -5.18
CA VAL A 63 13.71 -18.81 -3.74
C VAL A 63 13.85 -20.27 -3.29
N GLU A 64 13.74 -21.21 -4.24
CA GLU A 64 13.84 -22.66 -4.01
C GLU A 64 15.26 -23.19 -4.29
N LEU A 65 15.57 -24.36 -3.76
CA LEU A 65 16.82 -25.07 -4.02
C LEU A 65 16.55 -26.40 -4.75
N PRO A 66 17.34 -26.76 -5.80
CA PRO A 66 18.45 -25.98 -6.39
C PRO A 66 17.98 -24.72 -7.12
N TRP A 67 18.81 -23.66 -7.11
CA TRP A 67 18.50 -22.40 -7.76
C TRP A 67 18.38 -22.55 -9.28
N MET A 68 17.38 -21.88 -9.84
CA MET A 68 17.19 -21.73 -11.29
C MET A 68 17.15 -20.24 -11.68
N PRO A 69 17.70 -19.85 -12.84
CA PRO A 69 17.63 -18.47 -13.29
C PRO A 69 16.16 -18.04 -13.55
N PRO A 70 15.78 -16.79 -13.19
CA PRO A 70 14.42 -16.31 -13.40
C PRO A 70 14.06 -16.27 -14.89
N PRO A 71 12.81 -16.56 -15.26
CA PRO A 71 12.38 -16.58 -16.66
C PRO A 71 12.25 -15.17 -17.28
N ASP A 72 12.09 -14.13 -16.46
CA ASP A 72 12.06 -12.72 -16.87
C ASP A 72 12.96 -11.93 -15.91
N ILE A 73 14.19 -11.59 -16.41
CA ILE A 73 15.21 -10.93 -15.60
C ILE A 73 14.78 -9.51 -15.19
N GLU A 74 14.05 -8.80 -16.04
CA GLU A 74 13.59 -7.45 -15.72
C GLU A 74 12.51 -7.46 -14.65
N ALA A 75 11.59 -8.44 -14.69
CA ALA A 75 10.60 -8.63 -13.64
C ALA A 75 11.25 -9.03 -12.31
N ALA A 76 12.25 -9.91 -12.35
CA ALA A 76 13.01 -10.31 -11.18
C ALA A 76 13.84 -9.13 -10.60
N HIS A 77 14.42 -8.29 -11.46
CA HIS A 77 15.16 -7.11 -11.05
C HIS A 77 14.24 -6.13 -10.30
N LEU A 78 13.12 -5.74 -10.94
CA LEU A 78 12.16 -4.79 -10.36
C LEU A 78 11.66 -5.26 -8.98
N ILE A 79 11.21 -6.51 -8.85
CA ILE A 79 10.67 -6.98 -7.57
C ILE A 79 11.76 -7.09 -6.50
N ASN A 80 12.99 -7.46 -6.84
CA ASN A 80 14.09 -7.50 -5.88
C ASN A 80 14.51 -6.08 -5.43
N GLU A 81 14.47 -5.09 -6.31
CA GLU A 81 14.72 -3.69 -5.99
C GLU A 81 13.67 -3.16 -5.00
N ILE A 82 12.37 -3.42 -5.28
CA ILE A 82 11.29 -3.07 -4.36
C ILE A 82 11.48 -3.75 -2.99
N ILE A 83 11.76 -5.06 -2.97
CA ILE A 83 11.98 -5.79 -1.70
C ILE A 83 13.20 -5.26 -0.96
N LEU A 84 14.28 -4.89 -1.65
CA LEU A 84 15.46 -4.30 -1.02
C LEU A 84 15.10 -2.97 -0.32
N GLY A 85 14.35 -2.10 -0.99
CA GLY A 85 13.86 -0.84 -0.42
C GLY A 85 12.93 -1.09 0.78
N GLU A 86 11.96 -1.98 0.65
CA GLU A 86 10.98 -2.22 1.70
C GLU A 86 11.54 -2.88 2.97
N GLU A 87 12.46 -3.83 2.82
CA GLU A 87 12.98 -4.60 3.97
C GLU A 87 14.25 -4.00 4.58
N THR A 88 15.08 -3.27 3.82
CA THR A 88 16.41 -2.86 4.23
C THR A 88 16.86 -1.51 3.63
N ASP A 89 15.94 -0.56 3.53
CA ASP A 89 16.28 0.80 3.05
C ASP A 89 17.22 1.52 4.02
N THR A 90 17.79 2.63 3.58
CA THR A 90 18.61 3.51 4.42
C THR A 90 17.71 4.40 5.28
N GLY A 91 17.86 4.33 6.59
CA GLY A 91 17.16 5.20 7.52
C GLY A 91 17.74 6.61 7.60
N PRO A 92 17.07 7.53 8.33
CA PRO A 92 17.53 8.92 8.50
C PRO A 92 18.91 9.02 9.18
N ASP A 93 19.30 7.99 9.92
CA ASP A 93 20.60 7.89 10.62
C ASP A 93 21.69 7.18 9.79
N GLY A 94 21.38 6.79 8.54
CA GLY A 94 22.27 6.07 7.63
C GLY A 94 22.35 4.57 7.88
N HIS A 95 21.59 4.01 8.83
CA HIS A 95 21.54 2.57 9.09
C HIS A 95 20.38 1.89 8.34
N PRO A 96 20.49 0.59 8.03
CA PRO A 96 19.39 -0.16 7.41
C PRO A 96 18.16 -0.19 8.32
N ILE A 97 16.99 0.07 7.72
CA ILE A 97 15.68 0.02 8.38
C ILE A 97 14.62 -0.46 7.40
N SER A 98 13.63 -1.23 7.86
CA SER A 98 12.48 -1.54 7.02
C SER A 98 11.51 -0.34 6.97
N HIS A 99 10.79 -0.19 5.86
CA HIS A 99 9.71 0.82 5.77
C HIS A 99 8.65 0.61 6.85
N MET A 100 8.40 -0.64 7.26
CA MET A 100 7.52 -0.96 8.37
C MET A 100 8.03 -0.40 9.71
N ASP A 101 9.31 -0.60 10.03
CA ASP A 101 9.89 -0.09 11.28
C ASP A 101 10.00 1.43 11.26
N LEU A 102 10.32 2.02 10.09
CA LEU A 102 10.33 3.47 9.89
C LEU A 102 8.93 4.07 10.12
N TYR A 103 7.88 3.41 9.61
CA TYR A 103 6.50 3.86 9.83
C TYR A 103 6.09 3.76 11.32
N ILE A 104 6.47 2.67 12.01
CA ILE A 104 6.24 2.53 13.46
C ILE A 104 7.00 3.60 14.26
N ALA A 105 8.24 3.90 13.87
CA ALA A 105 9.02 4.99 14.50
C ALA A 105 8.32 6.35 14.31
N ALA A 106 7.87 6.64 13.09
CA ALA A 106 7.08 7.84 12.78
C ALA A 106 5.77 7.93 13.60
N MET A 107 5.06 6.81 13.75
CA MET A 107 3.86 6.75 14.61
C MET A 107 4.17 7.12 16.07
N ARG A 108 5.26 6.56 16.62
CA ARG A 108 5.70 6.87 17.99
C ARG A 108 6.10 8.32 18.15
N GLU A 109 6.80 8.88 17.18
CA GLU A 109 7.24 10.29 17.15
C GLU A 109 6.05 11.25 17.27
N VAL A 110 4.97 11.01 16.52
CA VAL A 110 3.75 11.83 16.58
C VAL A 110 2.83 11.46 17.74
N GLY A 111 3.10 10.39 18.50
CA GLY A 111 2.28 9.91 19.61
C GLY A 111 1.03 9.15 19.20
N ALA A 112 1.03 8.50 18.01
CA ALA A 112 -0.01 7.58 17.60
C ALA A 112 0.06 6.25 18.39
N ASP A 113 -1.08 5.58 18.57
CA ASP A 113 -1.14 4.32 19.33
C ASP A 113 -0.70 3.13 18.47
N THR A 114 0.50 2.63 18.70
CA THR A 114 1.04 1.45 18.00
C THR A 114 0.61 0.11 18.65
N ARG A 115 0.01 0.11 19.83
CA ARG A 115 -0.29 -1.12 20.60
C ARG A 115 -1.25 -2.07 19.88
N PRO A 116 -2.37 -1.62 19.28
CA PRO A 116 -3.27 -2.52 18.56
C PRO A 116 -2.56 -3.23 17.39
N PHE A 117 -1.73 -2.51 16.65
CA PHE A 117 -0.99 -3.08 15.53
C PHE A 117 0.09 -4.07 15.99
N LEU A 118 0.87 -3.75 17.03
CA LEU A 118 1.87 -4.66 17.58
C LEU A 118 1.24 -5.93 18.17
N GLN A 119 0.06 -5.81 18.80
CA GLN A 119 -0.73 -6.95 19.26
C GLN A 119 -1.23 -7.79 18.08
N PHE A 120 -1.69 -7.15 17.00
CA PHE A 120 -2.06 -7.83 15.76
C PHE A 120 -0.89 -8.68 15.23
N LEU A 121 0.32 -8.10 15.13
CA LEU A 121 1.51 -8.84 14.69
C LEU A 121 1.84 -10.04 15.59
N SER A 122 1.67 -9.90 16.93
CA SER A 122 1.85 -11.01 17.86
C SER A 122 0.87 -12.15 17.58
N LEU A 123 -0.40 -11.83 17.40
CA LEU A 123 -1.43 -12.82 17.08
C LEU A 123 -1.16 -13.54 15.75
N VAL A 124 -0.68 -12.82 14.73
CA VAL A 124 -0.30 -13.41 13.45
C VAL A 124 0.90 -14.34 13.61
N ARG A 125 1.92 -14.00 14.42
CA ARG A 125 3.04 -14.88 14.76
C ARG A 125 2.58 -16.14 15.48
N GLU A 126 1.56 -16.05 16.31
CA GLU A 126 0.90 -17.17 17.00
C GLU A 126 -0.01 -18.00 16.07
N ARG A 127 0.02 -17.75 14.77
CA ARG A 127 -0.81 -18.44 13.76
C ARG A 127 -2.31 -18.21 13.90
N VAL A 128 -2.75 -17.14 14.58
CA VAL A 128 -4.15 -16.73 14.54
C VAL A 128 -4.50 -16.28 13.13
N PRO A 129 -5.61 -16.75 12.53
CA PRO A 129 -6.05 -16.27 11.21
C PRO A 129 -6.16 -14.74 11.20
N VAL A 130 -5.64 -14.11 10.12
CA VAL A 130 -5.47 -12.64 10.06
C VAL A 130 -6.77 -11.88 10.31
N GLU A 131 -7.89 -12.32 9.73
CA GLU A 131 -9.20 -11.71 9.94
C GLU A 131 -9.61 -11.77 11.43
N ASN A 132 -9.38 -12.90 12.10
CA ASN A 132 -9.65 -13.04 13.53
C ASN A 132 -8.69 -12.17 14.37
N ALA A 133 -7.43 -12.05 13.99
CA ALA A 133 -6.46 -11.19 14.66
C ALA A 133 -6.87 -9.71 14.55
N LEU A 134 -7.27 -9.25 13.36
CA LEU A 134 -7.81 -7.90 13.14
C LEU A 134 -9.06 -7.63 14.00
N GLY A 135 -9.99 -8.60 14.05
CA GLY A 135 -11.18 -8.48 14.90
C GLY A 135 -10.84 -8.37 16.38
N ARG A 136 -9.86 -9.18 16.88
CA ARG A 136 -9.43 -9.15 18.29
C ARG A 136 -8.79 -7.83 18.72
N VAL A 137 -8.10 -7.14 17.82
CA VAL A 137 -7.50 -5.83 18.13
C VAL A 137 -8.46 -4.66 17.86
N GLY A 138 -9.70 -4.94 17.45
CA GLY A 138 -10.69 -3.91 17.16
C GLY A 138 -10.40 -3.08 15.92
N ALA A 139 -9.73 -3.66 14.92
CA ALA A 139 -9.46 -2.97 13.67
C ALA A 139 -10.77 -2.52 12.99
N PRO A 140 -10.82 -1.31 12.39
CA PRO A 140 -12.00 -0.85 11.68
C PRO A 140 -12.40 -1.79 10.53
N THR A 141 -13.69 -1.91 10.24
CA THR A 141 -14.19 -2.79 9.16
C THR A 141 -13.51 -2.52 7.82
N CYS A 142 -13.27 -1.24 7.47
CA CYS A 142 -12.58 -0.90 6.23
C CYS A 142 -11.13 -1.43 6.17
N VAL A 143 -10.45 -1.57 7.31
CA VAL A 143 -9.14 -2.23 7.41
C VAL A 143 -9.28 -3.73 7.24
N ILE A 144 -10.23 -4.36 7.94
CA ILE A 144 -10.48 -5.81 7.83
C ILE A 144 -10.76 -6.19 6.37
N ASP A 145 -11.67 -5.47 5.72
CA ASP A 145 -12.05 -5.73 4.31
C ASP A 145 -10.85 -5.57 3.37
N PHE A 146 -10.06 -4.51 3.57
CA PHE A 146 -8.90 -4.20 2.73
C PHE A 146 -7.80 -5.25 2.86
N VAL A 147 -7.38 -5.57 4.09
CA VAL A 147 -6.34 -6.56 4.37
C VAL A 147 -6.77 -7.96 3.93
N THR A 148 -8.03 -8.33 4.18
CA THR A 148 -8.58 -9.63 3.74
C THR A 148 -8.59 -9.73 2.21
N HIS A 149 -8.95 -8.66 1.49
CA HIS A 149 -8.85 -8.60 0.04
C HIS A 149 -7.41 -8.84 -0.44
N THR A 150 -6.45 -8.10 0.11
CA THR A 150 -5.03 -8.21 -0.23
C THR A 150 -4.50 -9.63 -0.04
N LEU A 151 -4.76 -10.24 1.13
CA LEU A 151 -4.27 -11.58 1.42
C LEU A 151 -4.92 -12.67 0.57
N ARG A 152 -6.23 -12.54 0.27
CA ARG A 152 -6.90 -13.46 -0.64
C ARG A 152 -6.25 -13.42 -2.02
N VAL A 153 -5.92 -12.25 -2.54
CA VAL A 153 -5.21 -12.09 -3.80
C VAL A 153 -3.81 -12.68 -3.72
N ALA A 154 -3.02 -12.32 -2.70
CA ALA A 154 -1.66 -12.79 -2.54
C ALA A 154 -1.54 -14.31 -2.41
N ILE A 155 -2.52 -14.98 -1.80
CA ILE A 155 -2.49 -16.43 -1.54
C ILE A 155 -3.10 -17.23 -2.68
N GLY A 156 -4.22 -16.78 -3.24
CA GLY A 156 -5.09 -17.61 -4.08
C GLY A 156 -5.05 -17.30 -5.58
N GLU A 157 -4.57 -16.13 -5.99
CA GLU A 157 -4.69 -15.70 -7.38
C GLU A 157 -3.45 -16.07 -8.24
N ARG A 158 -3.63 -16.02 -9.58
CA ARG A 158 -2.54 -16.18 -10.55
C ARG A 158 -1.59 -14.99 -10.48
N THR A 159 -0.31 -15.22 -10.75
CA THR A 159 0.76 -14.21 -10.67
C THR A 159 0.41 -12.92 -11.38
N LEU A 160 -0.15 -12.97 -12.59
CA LEU A 160 -0.50 -11.79 -13.37
C LEU A 160 -1.64 -10.96 -12.71
N VAL A 161 -2.58 -11.62 -12.02
CA VAL A 161 -3.62 -10.97 -11.22
C VAL A 161 -3.01 -10.31 -9.96
N VAL A 162 -2.05 -10.97 -9.32
CA VAL A 162 -1.29 -10.41 -8.18
C VAL A 162 -0.51 -9.17 -8.63
N MET A 163 0.19 -9.23 -9.79
CA MET A 163 0.88 -8.09 -10.39
C MET A 163 -0.06 -6.90 -10.60
N ALA A 164 -1.25 -7.13 -11.15
CA ALA A 164 -2.23 -6.07 -11.37
C ALA A 164 -2.69 -5.41 -10.05
N ASN A 165 -2.94 -6.21 -9.00
CA ASN A 165 -3.29 -5.68 -7.67
C ASN A 165 -2.12 -4.88 -7.06
N PHE A 166 -0.90 -5.38 -7.20
CA PHE A 166 0.30 -4.74 -6.66
C PHE A 166 0.58 -3.42 -7.38
N PHE A 167 0.82 -3.47 -8.68
CA PHE A 167 1.24 -2.28 -9.42
C PHE A 167 0.13 -1.24 -9.55
N TYR A 168 -1.09 -1.62 -9.93
CA TYR A 168 -2.14 -0.62 -10.17
C TYR A 168 -2.84 -0.15 -8.90
N GLY A 169 -2.96 -1.00 -7.90
CA GLY A 169 -3.67 -0.66 -6.65
C GLY A 169 -2.78 -0.14 -5.54
N ARG A 170 -1.45 -0.28 -5.66
CA ARG A 170 -0.48 0.07 -4.62
C ARG A 170 0.61 0.98 -5.19
N GLU A 171 1.55 0.43 -5.91
CA GLU A 171 2.78 1.07 -6.36
C GLU A 171 2.52 2.36 -7.15
N ASN A 172 1.70 2.29 -8.18
CA ASN A 172 1.42 3.44 -9.07
C ASN A 172 0.52 4.53 -8.46
N VAL A 173 -0.11 4.28 -7.30
CA VAL A 173 -0.99 5.26 -6.64
C VAL A 173 -0.36 5.89 -5.40
N ILE A 174 0.59 5.21 -4.75
CA ILE A 174 1.20 5.66 -3.49
C ILE A 174 1.92 7.01 -3.65
N PRO A 175 2.79 7.25 -4.65
CA PRO A 175 3.51 8.52 -4.77
C PRO A 175 2.57 9.72 -4.89
N GLY A 176 1.55 9.64 -5.76
CA GLY A 176 0.58 10.72 -5.94
C GLY A 176 -0.26 10.99 -4.69
N MET A 177 -0.61 9.94 -3.93
CA MET A 177 -1.31 10.08 -2.65
C MET A 177 -0.43 10.78 -1.61
N PHE A 178 0.85 10.41 -1.51
CA PHE A 178 1.79 10.99 -0.55
C PHE A 178 2.13 12.44 -0.91
N GLN A 179 2.31 12.76 -2.20
CA GLN A 179 2.45 14.15 -2.66
C GLN A 179 1.22 14.99 -2.27
N ARG A 180 0.01 14.45 -2.44
CA ARG A 180 -1.23 15.13 -2.03
C ARG A 180 -1.27 15.35 -0.53
N LEU A 181 -0.91 14.35 0.28
CA LEU A 181 -0.84 14.47 1.73
C LEU A 181 0.13 15.58 2.16
N LEU A 182 1.35 15.59 1.62
CA LEU A 182 2.36 16.61 1.92
C LEU A 182 1.91 18.01 1.48
N SER A 183 1.27 18.15 0.32
CA SER A 183 0.84 19.44 -0.22
C SER A 183 -0.38 20.02 0.50
N SER A 184 -1.30 19.18 0.99
CA SER A 184 -2.49 19.58 1.73
C SER A 184 -2.25 19.73 3.23
N TRP A 185 -1.10 19.27 3.72
CA TRP A 185 -0.78 19.25 5.12
C TRP A 185 -0.37 20.63 5.62
N GLY A 186 -1.27 21.28 6.39
CA GLY A 186 -0.99 22.55 7.06
C GLY A 186 -0.13 22.44 8.32
N LEU A 187 0.42 21.24 8.63
CA LEU A 187 1.28 21.00 9.78
C LEU A 187 2.75 21.34 9.43
N ASP A 188 3.49 21.79 10.45
CA ASP A 188 4.92 21.97 10.33
C ASP A 188 5.61 20.62 10.11
N ARG A 189 6.38 20.51 9.02
CA ARG A 189 7.17 19.31 8.70
C ARG A 189 8.12 18.90 9.84
N LEU A 190 8.53 19.85 10.69
CA LEU A 190 9.37 19.61 11.86
C LEU A 190 8.64 18.88 13.00
N GLN A 191 7.31 18.81 12.97
CA GLN A 191 6.52 18.11 13.98
C GLN A 191 6.43 16.59 13.74
N ALA A 192 6.77 16.13 12.53
CA ALA A 192 6.74 14.72 12.16
C ALA A 192 7.86 14.38 11.16
N PRO A 193 9.15 14.64 11.49
CA PRO A 193 10.26 14.50 10.56
C PRO A 193 10.43 13.06 10.05
N SER A 194 10.24 12.04 10.88
CA SER A 194 10.32 10.63 10.46
C SER A 194 9.19 10.26 9.49
N PHE A 195 7.98 10.80 9.70
CA PHE A 195 6.87 10.57 8.77
C PHE A 195 7.08 11.28 7.44
N VAL A 196 7.58 12.51 7.46
CA VAL A 196 7.94 13.25 6.23
C VAL A 196 9.03 12.49 5.47
N TYR A 197 10.06 12.00 6.17
CA TYR A 197 11.11 11.19 5.55
C TYR A 197 10.53 9.93 4.89
N TYR A 198 9.63 9.21 5.57
CA TYR A 198 8.94 8.06 5.01
C TYR A 198 8.18 8.41 3.72
N LEU A 199 7.44 9.52 3.70
CA LEU A 199 6.71 9.95 2.52
C LEU A 199 7.63 10.37 1.37
N ASP A 200 8.68 11.17 1.65
CA ASP A 200 9.64 11.64 0.66
C ASP A 200 10.39 10.45 0.03
N ARG A 201 10.79 9.43 0.83
CA ARG A 201 11.43 8.20 0.30
C ARG A 201 10.56 7.45 -0.71
N HIS A 202 9.27 7.26 -0.42
CA HIS A 202 8.35 6.60 -1.35
C HIS A 202 8.11 7.43 -2.62
N ILE A 203 8.09 8.75 -2.52
CA ILE A 203 7.97 9.63 -3.69
C ILE A 203 9.21 9.53 -4.58
N GLU A 204 10.40 9.46 -3.98
CA GLU A 204 11.67 9.33 -4.71
C GLU A 204 11.84 7.96 -5.38
N LEU A 205 11.56 6.86 -4.65
CA LEU A 205 11.79 5.50 -5.13
C LEU A 205 10.75 5.08 -6.17
N ASP A 206 9.47 5.36 -5.92
CA ASP A 206 8.36 4.82 -6.73
C ASP A 206 7.94 5.77 -7.85
N GLY A 207 8.37 7.07 -7.83
CA GLY A 207 7.77 8.13 -8.63
C GLY A 207 8.02 8.03 -10.14
N ASP A 208 9.24 7.72 -10.59
CA ASP A 208 9.61 7.87 -12.01
C ASP A 208 10.01 6.57 -12.72
N ALA A 209 10.42 5.53 -12.00
CA ALA A 209 10.99 4.31 -12.61
C ALA A 209 10.07 3.09 -12.55
N HIS A 210 9.40 2.87 -11.42
CA HIS A 210 8.63 1.63 -11.18
C HIS A 210 7.37 1.54 -12.05
N GLY A 211 6.64 2.63 -12.26
CA GLY A 211 5.41 2.65 -13.05
C GLY A 211 5.60 2.15 -14.50
N PRO A 212 6.46 2.77 -15.31
CA PRO A 212 6.72 2.33 -16.67
C PRO A 212 7.31 0.92 -16.76
N ALA A 213 8.21 0.54 -15.84
CA ALA A 213 8.78 -0.81 -15.78
C ALA A 213 7.70 -1.87 -15.48
N ALA A 214 6.83 -1.61 -14.52
CA ALA A 214 5.71 -2.49 -14.17
C ALA A 214 4.74 -2.68 -15.35
N GLU A 215 4.39 -1.61 -16.07
CA GLU A 215 3.54 -1.68 -17.26
C GLU A 215 4.19 -2.54 -18.35
N ALA A 216 5.49 -2.38 -18.61
CA ALA A 216 6.21 -3.18 -19.59
C ALA A 216 6.25 -4.67 -19.21
N ILE A 217 6.42 -4.99 -17.92
CA ILE A 217 6.42 -6.38 -17.42
C ILE A 217 5.03 -7.00 -17.57
N ILE A 218 3.97 -6.28 -17.19
CA ILE A 218 2.58 -6.76 -17.33
C ILE A 218 2.24 -6.95 -18.81
N ASP A 219 2.67 -6.05 -19.69
CA ASP A 219 2.44 -6.16 -21.12
C ASP A 219 3.09 -7.42 -21.71
N ARG A 220 4.37 -7.68 -21.39
CA ARG A 220 5.05 -8.92 -21.83
C ARG A 220 4.37 -10.18 -21.28
N ALA A 221 3.88 -10.13 -20.04
CA ALA A 221 3.17 -11.25 -19.47
C ALA A 221 1.82 -11.47 -20.16
N LEU A 222 1.08 -10.41 -20.47
CA LEU A 222 -0.17 -10.48 -21.25
C LEU A 222 0.04 -10.96 -22.69
N GLN A 223 1.18 -10.65 -23.31
CA GLN A 223 1.51 -11.19 -24.65
C GLN A 223 1.69 -12.72 -24.63
N ARG A 224 2.10 -13.30 -23.50
CA ARG A 224 2.21 -14.76 -23.29
C ARG A 224 0.88 -15.40 -22.91
N GLU A 225 -0.01 -14.66 -22.22
CA GLU A 225 -1.31 -15.13 -21.69
C GLU A 225 -2.41 -14.09 -21.99
N PRO A 226 -2.72 -13.84 -23.29
CA PRO A 226 -3.67 -12.79 -23.71
C PRO A 226 -5.10 -13.01 -23.20
N GLU A 227 -5.47 -14.26 -22.89
CA GLU A 227 -6.77 -14.62 -22.31
C GLU A 227 -6.96 -14.04 -20.90
N LEU A 228 -5.90 -13.60 -20.23
CA LEU A 228 -5.96 -13.01 -18.89
C LEU A 228 -6.23 -11.49 -18.87
N VAL A 229 -6.33 -10.83 -20.02
CA VAL A 229 -6.54 -9.37 -20.08
C VAL A 229 -7.76 -8.91 -19.26
N ASP A 230 -8.87 -9.65 -19.34
CA ASP A 230 -10.08 -9.36 -18.56
C ASP A 230 -9.87 -9.60 -17.06
N ALA A 231 -9.13 -10.62 -16.67
CA ALA A 231 -8.80 -10.88 -15.28
C ALA A 231 -7.91 -9.79 -14.70
N VAL A 232 -6.91 -9.34 -15.44
CA VAL A 232 -6.00 -8.23 -15.08
C VAL A 232 -6.78 -6.92 -14.91
N ARG A 233 -7.68 -6.59 -15.85
CA ARG A 233 -8.54 -5.41 -15.74
C ARG A 233 -9.44 -5.48 -14.50
N LYS A 234 -10.10 -6.60 -14.26
CA LYS A 234 -10.94 -6.81 -13.07
C LYS A 234 -10.12 -6.68 -11.78
N ALA A 235 -8.90 -7.21 -11.77
CA ALA A 235 -7.99 -7.10 -10.64
C ALA A 235 -7.59 -5.64 -10.36
N ALA A 236 -7.28 -4.85 -11.39
CA ALA A 236 -7.00 -3.43 -11.27
C ALA A 236 -8.21 -2.67 -10.67
N ILE A 237 -9.42 -2.89 -11.19
CA ILE A 237 -10.66 -2.29 -10.69
C ILE A 237 -10.90 -2.69 -9.22
N ALA A 238 -10.74 -3.97 -8.88
CA ALA A 238 -10.96 -4.47 -7.54
C ALA A 238 -9.97 -3.86 -6.54
N SER A 239 -8.67 -3.78 -6.89
CA SER A 239 -7.63 -3.21 -6.06
C SER A 239 -7.83 -1.71 -5.81
N LEU A 240 -8.11 -0.92 -6.87
CA LEU A 240 -8.41 0.51 -6.76
C LEU A 240 -9.69 0.75 -5.94
N SER A 241 -10.71 -0.08 -6.14
CA SER A 241 -11.97 0.02 -5.38
C SER A 241 -11.76 -0.31 -3.90
N ALA A 242 -10.99 -1.34 -3.57
CA ALA A 242 -10.65 -1.69 -2.19
C ALA A 242 -9.88 -0.54 -1.50
N ARG A 243 -8.92 0.09 -2.19
CA ARG A 243 -8.21 1.26 -1.69
C ARG A 243 -9.16 2.44 -1.44
N ARG A 244 -10.08 2.71 -2.35
CA ARG A 244 -11.09 3.75 -2.18
C ARG A 244 -11.98 3.49 -0.96
N GLN A 245 -12.43 2.24 -0.77
CA GLN A 245 -13.23 1.87 0.40
C GLN A 245 -12.47 2.04 1.71
N LEU A 246 -11.17 1.74 1.74
CA LEU A 246 -10.31 2.03 2.89
C LEU A 246 -10.28 3.53 3.19
N TRP A 247 -10.09 4.38 2.16
CA TRP A 247 -10.09 5.84 2.31
C TRP A 247 -11.45 6.41 2.73
N ASP A 248 -12.56 5.92 2.15
CA ASP A 248 -13.93 6.28 2.55
C ASP A 248 -14.18 5.96 4.04
N GLY A 249 -13.72 4.79 4.50
CA GLY A 249 -13.83 4.38 5.90
C GLY A 249 -12.97 5.25 6.82
N THR A 250 -11.73 5.53 6.43
CA THR A 250 -10.81 6.38 7.17
C THR A 250 -11.34 7.81 7.29
N GLU A 251 -11.83 8.41 6.20
CA GLU A 251 -12.43 9.76 6.19
C GLU A 251 -13.60 9.85 7.17
N LYS A 252 -14.48 8.84 7.19
CA LYS A 252 -15.59 8.77 8.17
C LYS A 252 -15.11 8.72 9.61
N LEU A 253 -14.02 8.00 9.91
CA LEU A 253 -13.42 7.95 11.24
C LEU A 253 -12.87 9.32 11.65
N LEU A 254 -12.06 9.96 10.80
CA LEU A 254 -11.51 11.29 11.04
C LEU A 254 -12.59 12.36 11.22
N SER A 255 -13.65 12.32 10.41
CA SER A 255 -14.79 13.24 10.53
C SER A 255 -15.59 13.08 11.84
N ARG A 256 -15.62 11.87 12.43
CA ARG A 256 -16.24 11.64 13.75
C ARG A 256 -15.40 12.22 14.88
N LEU A 257 -14.07 12.05 14.83
CA LEU A 257 -13.15 12.63 15.81
C LEU A 257 -13.27 14.15 15.87
N SER A 258 -13.24 14.81 14.71
CA SER A 258 -13.38 16.27 14.61
C SER A 258 -14.71 16.79 15.20
N ARG A 259 -15.81 16.04 15.03
CA ARG A 259 -17.11 16.40 15.61
C ARG A 259 -17.17 16.22 17.14
N SER A 260 -16.54 15.16 17.66
CA SER A 260 -16.47 14.92 19.10
C SER A 260 -15.63 15.97 19.82
N ALA A 261 -14.49 16.37 19.25
CA ALA A 261 -13.64 17.43 19.80
C ALA A 261 -14.39 18.77 19.89
N ARG A 262 -15.15 19.15 18.86
CA ARG A 262 -15.95 20.40 18.86
C ARG A 262 -17.08 20.41 19.90
N ARG A 263 -17.63 19.24 20.26
CA ARG A 263 -18.69 19.15 21.30
C ARG A 263 -18.17 19.25 22.72
N ILE A 264 -16.90 19.00 22.95
CA ILE A 264 -16.26 19.11 24.28
C ILE A 264 -15.87 20.58 24.57
N HIS A 265 -15.65 21.38 23.51
CA HIS A 265 -15.23 22.78 23.62
C HIS A 265 -16.35 23.79 23.38
N ALA A 266 -17.60 23.34 23.17
CA ALA A 266 -18.81 24.16 23.07
C ALA A 266 -19.70 24.01 24.30
#